data_d1532440691a8f8bec3d78b4c9a917ac
#
_entry.id   d1532440691a8f8bec3d78b4c9a917ac
#
_cell.length_a   1.000
_cell.length_b   1.000
_cell.length_c   1.000
_cell.angle_alpha   90.00
_cell.angle_beta   90.00
_cell.angle_gamma   90.00
#
_symmetry.space_group_name_H-M   'P 1'
#
loop_
_entity.id
_entity.type
_entity.pdbx_description
1 polymer ?
#
loop_
_entity_poly.entity_id
_entity_poly.type
_entity_poly.pdbx_seq_one_letter_code
_entity_poly.pdbx_strand_id
1 'polypeptide(L)'
;EQILIIGAGGHAMSCAEVIEAQGKFDILGFVSLDAQCDESLAYKVLGNDDDLKTLFKKCKFAFLGVGQIKSVQTRLRLYEQLKSIGYALPAIISPLAYVSKSASVAEGAIIMHHAFINTGAKVGKACIINTKALVEHGAVVGDFCHISTAAVVNGDCVVGEKSFVASNTALRHGQIIAPNSIVYHTTTLVKGSLDT
;
A
#
# COMPACT_ATOMS: atom_id res chain seq x y z
N GLU A 1 -1.40 -21.08 2.20
CA GLU A 1 -0.07 -20.77 1.62
C GLU A 1 0.68 -19.82 2.57
N GLN A 2 2.01 -19.99 2.69
CA GLN A 2 2.83 -19.14 3.55
C GLN A 2 3.27 -17.87 2.82
N ILE A 3 3.39 -16.75 3.57
CA ILE A 3 3.87 -15.46 3.07
C ILE A 3 4.91 -14.87 4.03
N LEU A 4 5.96 -14.23 3.48
CA LEU A 4 6.93 -13.41 4.21
C LEU A 4 6.50 -11.95 4.18
N ILE A 5 6.71 -11.23 5.27
CA ILE A 5 6.53 -9.77 5.30
C ILE A 5 7.90 -9.11 5.36
N ILE A 6 8.19 -8.24 4.40
CA ILE A 6 9.46 -7.53 4.30
C ILE A 6 9.35 -6.19 5.02
N GLY A 7 10.10 -6.05 6.10
CA GLY A 7 10.00 -5.00 7.11
C GLY A 7 9.38 -5.52 8.40
N ALA A 8 9.72 -4.91 9.54
CA ALA A 8 9.21 -5.28 10.87
C ALA A 8 8.78 -4.05 11.71
N GLY A 9 8.58 -2.89 11.07
CA GLY A 9 8.10 -1.67 11.74
C GLY A 9 6.58 -1.63 11.88
N GLY A 10 6.04 -0.55 12.45
CA GLY A 10 4.60 -0.39 12.71
C GLY A 10 3.69 -0.58 11.49
N HIS A 11 4.14 -0.20 10.29
CA HIS A 11 3.38 -0.46 9.07
C HIS A 11 3.32 -1.96 8.74
N ALA A 12 4.43 -2.69 8.92
CA ALA A 12 4.47 -4.14 8.70
C ALA A 12 3.52 -4.87 9.65
N MET A 13 3.43 -4.43 10.91
CA MET A 13 2.49 -4.96 11.89
C MET A 13 1.03 -4.76 11.43
N SER A 14 0.69 -3.55 11.02
CA SER A 14 -0.66 -3.28 10.49
C SER A 14 -0.97 -4.08 9.21
N CYS A 15 0.04 -4.35 8.37
CA CYS A 15 -0.11 -5.22 7.21
C CYS A 15 -0.34 -6.69 7.61
N ALA A 16 0.34 -7.16 8.66
CA ALA A 16 0.16 -8.51 9.20
C ALA A 16 -1.29 -8.75 9.62
N GLU A 17 -1.88 -7.81 10.37
CA GLU A 17 -3.31 -7.88 10.76
C GLU A 17 -4.25 -7.99 9.54
N VAL A 18 -3.95 -7.26 8.44
CA VAL A 18 -4.76 -7.35 7.23
C VAL A 18 -4.60 -8.71 6.54
N ILE A 19 -3.38 -9.25 6.50
CA ILE A 19 -3.09 -10.56 5.92
C ILE A 19 -3.81 -11.65 6.71
N GLU A 20 -3.75 -11.61 8.04
CA GLU A 20 -4.47 -12.52 8.93
C GLU A 20 -5.99 -12.44 8.73
N ALA A 21 -6.52 -11.21 8.73
CA ALA A 21 -7.95 -11.00 8.52
C ALA A 21 -8.43 -11.47 7.14
N GLN A 22 -7.59 -11.37 6.10
CA GLN A 22 -7.90 -11.89 4.77
C GLN A 22 -7.97 -13.43 4.76
N GLY A 23 -7.17 -14.10 5.57
CA GLY A 23 -7.19 -15.55 5.75
C GLY A 23 -6.73 -16.39 4.53
N LYS A 24 -6.02 -15.77 3.58
CA LYS A 24 -5.49 -16.47 2.39
C LYS A 24 -4.08 -16.99 2.58
N PHE A 25 -3.33 -16.37 3.49
CA PHE A 25 -1.94 -16.68 3.76
C PHE A 25 -1.68 -16.85 5.26
N ASP A 26 -0.80 -17.80 5.58
CA ASP A 26 -0.21 -17.97 6.90
C ASP A 26 1.11 -17.19 6.94
N ILE A 27 1.27 -16.26 7.86
CA ILE A 27 2.49 -15.46 7.96
C ILE A 27 3.63 -16.35 8.48
N LEU A 28 4.66 -16.55 7.67
CA LEU A 28 5.84 -17.31 8.07
C LEU A 28 6.74 -16.53 9.03
N GLY A 29 6.84 -15.23 8.85
CA GLY A 29 7.64 -14.31 9.66
C GLY A 29 7.99 -13.02 8.92
N PHE A 30 8.76 -12.18 9.62
CA PHE A 30 9.28 -10.93 9.10
C PHE A 30 10.71 -11.09 8.56
N VAL A 31 11.08 -10.23 7.61
CA VAL A 31 12.45 -10.03 7.14
C VAL A 31 12.81 -8.56 7.38
N SER A 32 13.86 -8.27 8.16
CA SER A 32 14.24 -6.90 8.50
C SER A 32 15.74 -6.78 8.71
N LEU A 33 16.32 -5.63 8.34
CA LEU A 33 17.71 -5.30 8.63
C LEU A 33 17.95 -5.13 10.14
N ASP A 34 16.99 -4.61 10.85
CA ASP A 34 17.05 -4.47 12.31
C ASP A 34 16.59 -5.78 12.94
N ALA A 35 17.56 -6.65 13.22
CA ALA A 35 17.33 -7.92 13.91
C ALA A 35 16.99 -7.77 15.40
N GLN A 36 16.77 -6.56 15.89
CA GLN A 36 16.24 -6.35 17.24
C GLN A 36 14.77 -6.79 17.20
N CYS A 37 14.59 -8.07 17.50
CA CYS A 37 13.30 -8.64 17.78
C CYS A 37 12.66 -7.84 18.91
N ASP A 38 11.72 -6.98 18.56
CA ASP A 38 10.74 -6.54 19.53
C ASP A 38 9.99 -7.81 19.93
N GLU A 39 10.16 -8.25 21.18
CA GLU A 39 9.49 -9.46 21.72
C GLU A 39 7.96 -9.32 21.67
N SER A 40 7.45 -8.11 21.42
CA SER A 40 6.03 -7.83 21.19
C SER A 40 5.54 -8.24 19.79
N LEU A 41 6.45 -8.59 18.85
CA LEU A 41 6.06 -9.05 17.53
C LEU A 41 5.37 -10.43 17.61
N ALA A 42 4.17 -10.52 17.04
CA ALA A 42 3.45 -11.79 16.95
C ALA A 42 4.20 -12.85 16.11
N TYR A 43 5.14 -12.41 15.26
CA TYR A 43 5.92 -13.27 14.38
C TYR A 43 7.42 -12.96 14.48
N LYS A 44 8.24 -14.02 14.33
CA LYS A 44 9.70 -13.91 14.41
C LYS A 44 10.28 -13.19 13.19
N VAL A 45 11.38 -12.47 13.38
CA VAL A 45 12.27 -12.03 12.30
C VAL A 45 13.15 -13.23 11.89
N LEU A 46 13.07 -13.60 10.62
CA LEU A 46 13.71 -14.81 10.07
C LEU A 46 15.07 -14.54 9.42
N GLY A 47 15.44 -13.28 9.29
CA GLY A 47 16.68 -12.83 8.66
C GLY A 47 16.53 -11.43 8.08
N ASN A 48 17.47 -11.05 7.23
CA ASN A 48 17.52 -9.78 6.54
C ASN A 48 17.39 -9.91 5.02
N ASP A 49 17.59 -8.83 4.27
CA ASP A 49 17.45 -8.80 2.80
C ASP A 49 18.39 -9.79 2.08
N ASP A 50 19.54 -10.13 2.66
CA ASP A 50 20.52 -11.08 2.06
C ASP A 50 20.03 -12.53 2.16
N ASP A 51 19.16 -12.82 3.11
CA ASP A 51 18.59 -14.16 3.33
C ASP A 51 17.43 -14.49 2.39
N LEU A 52 16.92 -13.51 1.62
CA LEU A 52 15.73 -13.67 0.77
C LEU A 52 15.85 -14.83 -0.23
N LYS A 53 17.04 -15.06 -0.82
CA LYS A 53 17.27 -16.20 -1.74
C LYS A 53 17.15 -17.55 -1.02
N THR A 54 17.59 -17.62 0.22
CA THR A 54 17.50 -18.83 1.05
C THR A 54 16.06 -19.06 1.51
N LEU A 55 15.39 -18.01 1.95
CA LEU A 55 13.99 -18.05 2.37
C LEU A 55 13.05 -18.39 1.22
N PHE A 56 13.37 -18.00 -0.02
CA PHE A 56 12.61 -18.36 -1.21
C PHE A 56 12.45 -19.86 -1.42
N LYS A 57 13.40 -20.68 -0.94
CA LYS A 57 13.28 -22.14 -0.99
C LYS A 57 12.13 -22.66 -0.13
N LYS A 58 11.79 -21.93 0.95
CA LYS A 58 10.75 -22.30 1.92
C LYS A 58 9.41 -21.63 1.63
N CYS A 59 9.43 -20.38 1.17
CA CYS A 59 8.24 -19.57 0.95
C CYS A 59 8.33 -18.84 -0.40
N LYS A 60 7.28 -18.90 -1.22
CA LYS A 60 7.24 -18.32 -2.57
C LYS A 60 6.53 -16.97 -2.63
N PHE A 61 5.82 -16.60 -1.58
CA PHE A 61 5.08 -15.35 -1.50
C PHE A 61 5.76 -14.38 -0.55
N ALA A 62 5.80 -13.12 -0.94
CA ALA A 62 6.28 -12.04 -0.08
C ALA A 62 5.36 -10.81 -0.19
N PHE A 63 5.31 -10.02 0.86
CA PHE A 63 4.61 -8.75 0.91
C PHE A 63 5.53 -7.64 1.42
N LEU A 64 5.48 -6.45 0.80
CA LEU A 64 6.26 -5.28 1.20
C LEU A 64 5.61 -4.57 2.38
N GLY A 65 6.04 -4.89 3.60
CA GLY A 65 5.60 -4.25 4.85
C GLY A 65 6.32 -2.92 5.16
N VAL A 66 7.25 -2.47 4.33
CA VAL A 66 7.92 -1.17 4.50
C VAL A 66 6.99 -0.06 4.05
N GLY A 67 6.78 0.95 4.91
CA GLY A 67 5.99 2.14 4.56
C GLY A 67 6.70 3.07 3.58
N GLN A 68 5.97 4.09 3.11
CA GLN A 68 6.48 5.11 2.18
C GLN A 68 5.85 6.46 2.55
N ILE A 69 6.68 7.46 2.89
CA ILE A 69 6.24 8.84 3.12
C ILE A 69 7.11 9.82 2.31
N LYS A 70 8.38 9.95 2.67
CA LYS A 70 9.31 10.89 2.04
C LYS A 70 10.05 10.32 0.82
N SER A 71 10.21 9.01 0.77
CA SER A 71 10.98 8.32 -0.28
C SER A 71 10.37 6.97 -0.59
N VAL A 72 10.34 6.64 -1.87
CA VAL A 72 9.90 5.34 -2.40
C VAL A 72 11.07 4.38 -2.60
N GLN A 73 12.31 4.84 -2.48
CA GLN A 73 13.51 4.11 -2.93
C GLN A 73 13.65 2.73 -2.27
N THR A 74 13.43 2.65 -0.96
CA THR A 74 13.52 1.37 -0.24
C THR A 74 12.48 0.36 -0.76
N ARG A 75 11.23 0.81 -1.00
CA ARG A 75 10.19 -0.08 -1.54
C ARG A 75 10.50 -0.54 -2.96
N LEU A 76 11.01 0.37 -3.82
CA LEU A 76 11.42 0.03 -5.18
C LEU A 76 12.54 -1.01 -5.18
N ARG A 77 13.62 -0.77 -4.43
CA ARG A 77 14.75 -1.69 -4.33
C ARG A 77 14.30 -3.09 -3.86
N LEU A 78 13.50 -3.14 -2.81
CA LEU A 78 12.99 -4.40 -2.27
C LEU A 78 12.06 -5.12 -3.25
N TYR A 79 11.17 -4.37 -3.92
CA TYR A 79 10.29 -4.94 -4.94
C TYR A 79 11.09 -5.59 -6.07
N GLU A 80 12.07 -4.88 -6.63
CA GLU A 80 12.93 -5.38 -7.70
C GLU A 80 13.74 -6.60 -7.26
N GLN A 81 14.29 -6.56 -6.04
CA GLN A 81 15.02 -7.70 -5.46
C GLN A 81 14.11 -8.93 -5.34
N LEU A 82 12.92 -8.79 -4.78
CA LEU A 82 11.97 -9.89 -4.63
C LEU A 82 11.56 -10.46 -6.00
N LYS A 83 11.25 -9.60 -6.96
CA LYS A 83 10.90 -10.04 -8.32
C LYS A 83 12.07 -10.74 -9.02
N SER A 84 13.29 -10.26 -8.85
CA SER A 84 14.49 -10.90 -9.45
C SER A 84 14.78 -12.29 -8.87
N ILE A 85 14.41 -12.54 -7.59
CA ILE A 85 14.53 -13.86 -6.96
C ILE A 85 13.39 -14.79 -7.40
N GLY A 86 12.26 -14.24 -7.82
CA GLY A 86 11.09 -14.98 -8.30
C GLY A 86 9.91 -15.00 -7.35
N TYR A 87 9.89 -14.19 -6.28
CA TYR A 87 8.74 -14.09 -5.37
C TYR A 87 7.47 -13.64 -6.10
N ALA A 88 6.36 -14.27 -5.78
CA ALA A 88 5.03 -13.76 -6.08
C ALA A 88 4.65 -12.72 -5.02
N LEU A 89 4.15 -11.59 -5.48
CA LEU A 89 3.74 -10.46 -4.63
C LEU A 89 2.22 -10.28 -4.74
N PRO A 90 1.41 -11.00 -3.95
CA PRO A 90 -0.05 -10.91 -4.06
C PRO A 90 -0.56 -9.53 -3.65
N ALA A 91 -1.69 -9.12 -4.22
CA ALA A 91 -2.46 -8.02 -3.67
C ALA A 91 -3.14 -8.47 -2.36
N ILE A 92 -2.99 -7.68 -1.31
CA ILE A 92 -3.60 -7.92 -0.01
C ILE A 92 -4.78 -6.98 0.14
N ILE A 93 -5.97 -7.54 0.35
CA ILE A 93 -7.20 -6.76 0.45
C ILE A 93 -7.90 -7.13 1.75
N SER A 94 -8.08 -6.14 2.61
CA SER A 94 -8.83 -6.31 3.85
C SER A 94 -10.27 -6.80 3.57
N PRO A 95 -10.78 -7.78 4.31
CA PRO A 95 -12.19 -8.16 4.22
C PRO A 95 -13.15 -7.05 4.69
N LEU A 96 -12.63 -6.05 5.41
CA LEU A 96 -13.39 -4.86 5.83
C LEU A 96 -13.30 -3.72 4.80
N ALA A 97 -12.55 -3.86 3.73
CA ALA A 97 -12.51 -2.89 2.63
C ALA A 97 -13.58 -3.21 1.59
N TYR A 98 -14.06 -2.18 0.92
CA TYR A 98 -14.88 -2.36 -0.28
C TYR A 98 -14.03 -2.19 -1.53
N VAL A 99 -14.07 -3.15 -2.42
CA VAL A 99 -13.48 -3.05 -3.75
C VAL A 99 -14.54 -3.40 -4.79
N SER A 100 -14.89 -2.45 -5.63
CA SER A 100 -15.88 -2.64 -6.70
C SER A 100 -15.45 -3.77 -7.65
N LYS A 101 -16.41 -4.54 -8.14
CA LYS A 101 -16.17 -5.62 -9.11
C LYS A 101 -15.52 -5.14 -10.41
N SER A 102 -15.71 -3.88 -10.78
CA SER A 102 -15.12 -3.25 -11.97
C SER A 102 -13.81 -2.51 -11.68
N ALA A 103 -13.38 -2.45 -10.42
CA ALA A 103 -12.09 -1.89 -10.06
C ALA A 103 -10.97 -2.92 -10.26
N SER A 104 -9.74 -2.43 -10.40
CA SER A 104 -8.55 -3.29 -10.48
C SER A 104 -7.52 -2.91 -9.42
N VAL A 105 -6.92 -3.93 -8.80
CA VAL A 105 -5.85 -3.79 -7.81
C VAL A 105 -4.68 -4.65 -8.29
N ALA A 106 -3.53 -4.02 -8.54
CA ALA A 106 -2.36 -4.71 -9.08
C ALA A 106 -1.54 -5.42 -7.99
N GLU A 107 -0.58 -6.24 -8.42
CA GLU A 107 0.29 -7.04 -7.54
C GLU A 107 1.01 -6.20 -6.49
N GLY A 108 1.21 -6.76 -5.31
CA GLY A 108 1.94 -6.13 -4.20
C GLY A 108 1.24 -4.94 -3.55
N ALA A 109 0.08 -4.53 -4.06
CA ALA A 109 -0.72 -3.47 -3.43
C ALA A 109 -1.42 -3.98 -2.17
N ILE A 110 -1.66 -3.07 -1.22
CA ILE A 110 -2.48 -3.34 -0.04
C ILE A 110 -3.66 -2.37 0.03
N ILE A 111 -4.84 -2.93 0.29
CA ILE A 111 -6.06 -2.19 0.60
C ILE A 111 -6.37 -2.44 2.07
N MET A 112 -6.11 -1.43 2.90
CA MET A 112 -6.25 -1.52 4.36
C MET A 112 -7.72 -1.53 4.81
N HIS A 113 -7.94 -1.74 6.09
CA HIS A 113 -9.29 -1.78 6.69
C HIS A 113 -10.10 -0.53 6.38
N HIS A 114 -11.36 -0.71 6.01
CA HIS A 114 -12.34 0.33 5.70
C HIS A 114 -11.95 1.27 4.54
N ALA A 115 -10.94 0.93 3.74
CA ALA A 115 -10.68 1.63 2.49
C ALA A 115 -11.76 1.30 1.46
N PHE A 116 -12.02 2.23 0.56
CA PHE A 116 -13.08 2.10 -0.45
C PHE A 116 -12.51 2.35 -1.85
N ILE A 117 -12.62 1.37 -2.73
CA ILE A 117 -12.19 1.45 -4.14
C ILE A 117 -13.43 1.34 -5.01
N ASN A 118 -13.82 2.46 -5.61
CA ASN A 118 -15.07 2.59 -6.33
C ASN A 118 -15.00 2.06 -7.77
N THR A 119 -16.14 2.13 -8.45
CA THR A 119 -16.37 1.62 -9.82
C THR A 119 -15.34 2.14 -10.82
N GLY A 120 -14.72 1.25 -11.56
CA GLY A 120 -13.74 1.58 -12.60
C GLY A 120 -12.41 2.16 -12.09
N ALA A 121 -12.23 2.30 -10.77
CA ALA A 121 -10.97 2.77 -10.20
C ALA A 121 -9.83 1.77 -10.46
N LYS A 122 -8.61 2.28 -10.64
CA LYS A 122 -7.41 1.47 -10.91
C LYS A 122 -6.34 1.77 -9.87
N VAL A 123 -5.86 0.74 -9.18
CA VAL A 123 -4.76 0.83 -8.22
C VAL A 123 -3.56 0.09 -8.77
N GLY A 124 -2.45 0.79 -8.94
CA GLY A 124 -1.19 0.28 -9.48
C GLY A 124 -0.44 -0.65 -8.54
N LYS A 125 0.72 -1.13 -8.99
CA LYS A 125 1.58 -2.09 -8.29
C LYS A 125 2.14 -1.52 -7.00
N ALA A 126 2.27 -2.36 -5.99
CA ALA A 126 2.89 -2.03 -4.71
C ALA A 126 2.37 -0.75 -4.04
N CYS A 127 1.12 -0.36 -4.34
CA CYS A 127 0.46 0.78 -3.71
C CYS A 127 0.06 0.46 -2.27
N ILE A 128 0.02 1.51 -1.45
CA ILE A 128 -0.60 1.48 -0.12
C ILE A 128 -1.86 2.33 -0.19
N ILE A 129 -3.03 1.70 -0.12
CA ILE A 129 -4.30 2.38 0.09
C ILE A 129 -4.65 2.19 1.56
N ASN A 130 -4.34 3.20 2.36
CA ASN A 130 -4.31 3.10 3.80
C ASN A 130 -5.72 3.11 4.42
N THR A 131 -5.79 2.88 5.73
CA THR A 131 -7.04 2.78 6.49
C THR A 131 -7.99 3.94 6.19
N LYS A 132 -9.25 3.62 5.84
CA LYS A 132 -10.32 4.59 5.50
C LYS A 132 -10.01 5.47 4.28
N ALA A 133 -8.98 5.22 3.50
CA ALA A 133 -8.75 5.97 2.27
C ALA A 133 -9.83 5.64 1.23
N LEU A 134 -10.20 6.65 0.45
CA LEU A 134 -11.24 6.55 -0.58
C LEU A 134 -10.61 6.82 -1.95
N VAL A 135 -10.80 5.89 -2.88
CA VAL A 135 -10.47 6.04 -4.30
C VAL A 135 -11.78 5.95 -5.08
N GLU A 136 -12.25 7.08 -5.55
CA GLU A 136 -13.53 7.24 -6.20
C GLU A 136 -13.56 6.71 -7.64
N HIS A 137 -14.79 6.70 -8.23
CA HIS A 137 -15.05 6.16 -9.56
C HIS A 137 -14.10 6.74 -10.62
N GLY A 138 -13.64 5.89 -11.54
CA GLY A 138 -12.76 6.30 -12.65
C GLY A 138 -11.36 6.77 -12.24
N ALA A 139 -11.07 6.91 -10.95
CA ALA A 139 -9.77 7.38 -10.49
C ALA A 139 -8.65 6.36 -10.79
N VAL A 140 -7.46 6.88 -11.11
CA VAL A 140 -6.27 6.09 -11.39
C VAL A 140 -5.16 6.44 -10.41
N VAL A 141 -4.70 5.45 -9.66
CA VAL A 141 -3.54 5.55 -8.77
C VAL A 141 -2.40 4.78 -9.40
N GLY A 142 -1.34 5.47 -9.79
CA GLY A 142 -0.15 4.89 -10.42
C GLY A 142 0.64 3.97 -9.49
N ASP A 143 1.65 3.29 -10.03
CA ASP A 143 2.47 2.34 -9.29
C ASP A 143 3.20 2.99 -8.11
N PHE A 144 3.40 2.27 -7.03
CA PHE A 144 4.14 2.71 -5.84
C PHE A 144 3.60 4.00 -5.20
N CYS A 145 2.30 4.25 -5.29
CA CYS A 145 1.69 5.36 -4.57
C CYS A 145 1.31 4.96 -3.14
N HIS A 146 1.29 5.95 -2.25
CA HIS A 146 0.72 5.82 -0.92
C HIS A 146 -0.40 6.84 -0.75
N ILE A 147 -1.63 6.37 -0.75
CA ILE A 147 -2.82 7.13 -0.38
C ILE A 147 -3.03 6.91 1.12
N SER A 148 -2.66 7.91 1.92
CA SER A 148 -2.54 7.77 3.36
C SER A 148 -3.90 7.74 4.07
N THR A 149 -3.90 7.56 5.38
CA THR A 149 -5.09 7.35 6.21
C THR A 149 -6.17 8.40 5.94
N ALA A 150 -7.37 7.96 5.62
CA ALA A 150 -8.55 8.80 5.33
C ALA A 150 -8.34 9.85 4.23
N ALA A 151 -7.34 9.68 3.36
CA ALA A 151 -7.20 10.53 2.17
C ALA A 151 -8.25 10.18 1.13
N VAL A 152 -8.69 11.18 0.37
CA VAL A 152 -9.74 11.07 -0.65
C VAL A 152 -9.19 11.40 -2.02
N VAL A 153 -9.19 10.42 -2.90
CA VAL A 153 -8.92 10.59 -4.33
C VAL A 153 -10.28 10.62 -5.04
N ASN A 154 -10.78 11.83 -5.30
CA ASN A 154 -12.11 12.00 -5.90
C ASN A 154 -12.17 11.48 -7.34
N GLY A 155 -13.40 11.43 -7.90
CA GLY A 155 -13.66 10.84 -9.21
C GLY A 155 -12.77 11.38 -10.32
N ASP A 156 -12.37 10.48 -11.24
CA ASP A 156 -11.54 10.77 -12.42
C ASP A 156 -10.18 11.41 -12.14
N CYS A 157 -9.74 11.44 -10.86
CA CYS A 157 -8.39 11.86 -10.52
C CYS A 157 -7.33 10.91 -11.09
N VAL A 158 -6.17 11.47 -11.45
CA VAL A 158 -4.98 10.69 -11.80
C VAL A 158 -3.86 11.02 -10.83
N VAL A 159 -3.44 10.05 -10.03
CA VAL A 159 -2.27 10.17 -9.15
C VAL A 159 -1.09 9.49 -9.84
N GLY A 160 -0.11 10.28 -10.27
CA GLY A 160 1.10 9.77 -10.92
C GLY A 160 1.91 8.87 -10.00
N GLU A 161 2.65 7.94 -10.59
CA GLU A 161 3.42 6.92 -9.87
C GLU A 161 4.34 7.50 -8.79
N LYS A 162 4.66 6.70 -7.76
CA LYS A 162 5.60 7.05 -6.68
C LYS A 162 5.20 8.27 -5.86
N SER A 163 3.93 8.63 -5.89
CA SER A 163 3.40 9.79 -5.17
C SER A 163 2.86 9.42 -3.79
N PHE A 164 2.85 10.39 -2.90
CA PHE A 164 2.28 10.30 -1.57
C PHE A 164 1.17 11.35 -1.40
N VAL A 165 -0.02 10.90 -1.01
CA VAL A 165 -1.13 11.77 -0.63
C VAL A 165 -1.33 11.64 0.88
N ALA A 166 -1.09 12.73 1.62
CA ALA A 166 -1.09 12.73 3.07
C ALA A 166 -2.48 12.45 3.68
N SER A 167 -2.48 12.07 4.96
CA SER A 167 -3.71 11.76 5.69
C SER A 167 -4.73 12.91 5.64
N ASN A 168 -6.01 12.57 5.51
CA ASN A 168 -7.13 13.52 5.43
C ASN A 168 -7.04 14.54 4.28
N THR A 169 -6.18 14.31 3.30
CA THR A 169 -6.11 15.15 2.10
C THR A 169 -7.18 14.72 1.10
N ALA A 170 -7.95 15.68 0.58
CA ALA A 170 -8.92 15.43 -0.49
C ALA A 170 -8.44 16.06 -1.80
N LEU A 171 -8.23 15.24 -2.83
CA LEU A 171 -8.01 15.72 -4.19
C LEU A 171 -9.34 16.13 -4.82
N ARG A 172 -9.34 17.18 -5.65
CA ARG A 172 -10.56 17.60 -6.35
C ARG A 172 -10.87 16.64 -7.49
N HIS A 173 -12.17 16.55 -7.84
CA HIS A 173 -12.61 15.78 -9.00
C HIS A 173 -11.76 16.12 -10.26
N GLY A 174 -11.31 15.09 -10.98
CA GLY A 174 -10.51 15.23 -12.20
C GLY A 174 -9.10 15.79 -11.99
N GLN A 175 -8.62 15.94 -10.75
CA GLN A 175 -7.28 16.48 -10.49
C GLN A 175 -6.19 15.50 -10.93
N ILE A 176 -5.17 16.04 -11.62
CA ILE A 176 -3.98 15.27 -12.03
C ILE A 176 -2.81 15.65 -11.12
N ILE A 177 -2.23 14.66 -10.47
CA ILE A 177 -1.02 14.77 -9.66
C ILE A 177 0.13 14.19 -10.46
N ALA A 178 1.19 14.97 -10.65
CA ALA A 178 2.39 14.52 -11.36
C ALA A 178 3.09 13.35 -10.61
N PRO A 179 3.84 12.49 -11.31
CA PRO A 179 4.66 11.46 -10.66
C PRO A 179 5.64 12.03 -9.63
N ASN A 180 6.00 11.23 -8.62
CA ASN A 180 6.93 11.59 -7.54
C ASN A 180 6.48 12.81 -6.71
N SER A 181 5.19 13.08 -6.63
CA SER A 181 4.62 14.19 -5.86
C SER A 181 4.36 13.82 -4.41
N ILE A 182 4.50 14.82 -3.51
CA ILE A 182 4.06 14.74 -2.12
C ILE A 182 2.98 15.80 -1.92
N VAL A 183 1.76 15.36 -1.61
CA VAL A 183 0.58 16.23 -1.45
C VAL A 183 0.17 16.24 0.02
N TYR A 184 0.37 17.35 0.72
CA TYR A 184 0.06 17.46 2.15
C TYR A 184 -1.31 18.09 2.46
N HIS A 185 -1.79 19.02 1.69
CA HIS A 185 -3.12 19.61 1.81
C HIS A 185 -3.49 20.29 0.50
N THR A 186 -4.74 20.16 0.10
CA THR A 186 -5.29 20.94 -1.00
C THR A 186 -6.18 22.05 -0.44
N THR A 187 -5.59 23.03 0.25
CA THR A 187 -6.31 24.23 0.65
C THR A 187 -6.39 25.19 -0.52
N THR A 188 -7.49 25.20 -1.23
CA THR A 188 -7.89 26.36 -2.00
C THR A 188 -9.01 27.04 -1.25
N LEU A 189 -8.70 28.17 -0.62
CA LEU A 189 -9.73 29.13 -0.24
C LEU A 189 -10.37 29.63 -1.54
N VAL A 190 -11.51 29.05 -1.92
CA VAL A 190 -12.36 29.65 -2.90
C VAL A 190 -13.11 30.75 -2.15
N LYS A 191 -12.85 32.03 -2.46
CA LYS A 191 -13.83 33.09 -2.18
C LYS A 191 -15.05 32.75 -3.03
N GLY A 192 -16.00 32.02 -2.48
CA GLY A 192 -17.29 31.82 -3.06
C GLY A 192 -18.22 32.86 -2.48
N SER A 193 -18.84 33.67 -3.32
CA SER A 193 -20.15 34.23 -3.01
C SER A 193 -21.08 33.03 -2.99
N LEU A 194 -21.69 32.73 -1.85
CA LEU A 194 -22.94 31.98 -1.80
C LEU A 194 -24.00 32.97 -2.27
N ASP A 195 -24.15 33.12 -3.58
CA ASP A 195 -25.33 33.77 -4.13
C ASP A 195 -26.47 32.78 -4.08
N THR A 196 -27.42 33.07 -3.23
CA THR A 196 -28.71 32.42 -2.97
C THR A 196 -29.56 32.25 -4.22
#